data_e6b0c1b43e08f2f06fb2fb3566750ac6
#
_entry.id   e6b0c1b43e08f2f06fb2fb3566750ac6
#
_cell.length_a   1.000
_cell.length_b   1.000
_cell.length_c   1.000
_cell.angle_alpha   90.00
_cell.angle_beta   90.00
_cell.angle_gamma   90.00
#
_symmetry.space_group_name_H-M   'P 1'
#
loop_
_entity.id
_entity.type
_entity.pdbx_description
1 polymer ?
#
loop_
_entity_poly.entity_id
_entity_poly.type
_entity_poly.pdbx_seq_one_letter_code
_entity_poly.pdbx_strand_id
1 'polypeptide(L)'
;EAVHGQMTNNPNFKPSEKFKEYQKSLENENYVENMPTYRNYLLSKLGADFQKYFQETQKGVAPNSNIEIFSKFLDTKKDISDKVKDYLLATVATQYDLQPNNPKIPEVMKVLNSKVKSESMKADLKKVEEAIYGLPVGTDYSKTELVKLDGKKSSLSELKGKPTVALFYASWNPYINQSVIPVMKEMVKL
;
A
#
# COMPACT_ATOMS: atom_id res chain seq x y z
N GLU A 1 5.94 -19.59 3.88
CA GLU A 1 4.96 -19.06 2.91
C GLU A 1 4.97 -19.87 1.61
N ALA A 2 6.11 -19.96 0.91
CA ALA A 2 6.24 -20.77 -0.32
C ALA A 2 5.88 -22.25 -0.10
N VAL A 3 6.32 -22.83 1.01
CA VAL A 3 6.01 -24.23 1.38
C VAL A 3 4.51 -24.40 1.68
N HIS A 4 3.89 -23.44 2.34
CA HIS A 4 2.45 -23.48 2.62
C HIS A 4 1.63 -23.40 1.32
N GLY A 5 1.96 -22.48 0.41
CA GLY A 5 1.30 -22.36 -0.88
C GLY A 5 1.40 -23.61 -1.75
N GLN A 6 2.56 -24.27 -1.76
CA GLN A 6 2.76 -25.53 -2.49
C GLN A 6 1.98 -26.69 -1.87
N MET A 7 1.90 -26.75 -0.55
CA MET A 7 1.18 -27.82 0.16
C MET A 7 -0.34 -27.68 0.04
N THR A 8 -0.88 -26.47 0.13
CA THR A 8 -2.34 -26.23 0.03
C THR A 8 -2.87 -26.43 -1.38
N ASN A 9 -2.04 -26.28 -2.42
CA ASN A 9 -2.42 -26.53 -3.79
C ASN A 9 -2.31 -28.01 -4.21
N ASN A 10 -1.82 -28.90 -3.32
CA ASN A 10 -1.79 -30.33 -3.56
C ASN A 10 -3.08 -30.98 -3.02
N PRO A 11 -4.00 -31.47 -3.87
CA PRO A 11 -5.27 -32.07 -3.44
C PRO A 11 -5.09 -33.33 -2.58
N ASN A 12 -3.91 -33.95 -2.64
CA ASN A 12 -3.58 -35.14 -1.86
C ASN A 12 -2.85 -34.83 -0.54
N PHE A 13 -2.56 -33.55 -0.27
CA PHE A 13 -1.86 -33.17 0.95
C PHE A 13 -2.80 -33.27 2.17
N LYS A 14 -2.47 -34.16 3.09
CA LYS A 14 -3.12 -34.28 4.39
C LYS A 14 -2.20 -33.73 5.46
N PRO A 15 -2.49 -32.54 6.03
CA PRO A 15 -1.65 -31.95 7.08
C PRO A 15 -1.60 -32.86 8.31
N SER A 16 -0.41 -33.09 8.84
CA SER A 16 -0.23 -33.76 10.13
C SER A 16 -0.75 -32.88 11.29
N GLU A 17 -1.05 -33.47 12.45
CA GLU A 17 -1.48 -32.70 13.61
C GLU A 17 -0.44 -31.65 14.02
N LYS A 18 0.86 -31.99 13.99
CA LYS A 18 1.96 -31.02 14.23
C LYS A 18 1.94 -29.84 13.25
N PHE A 19 1.58 -30.10 12.00
CA PHE A 19 1.48 -29.03 11.01
C PHE A 19 0.29 -28.11 11.29
N LYS A 20 -0.86 -28.68 11.70
CA LYS A 20 -2.03 -27.91 12.12
C LYS A 20 -1.75 -27.06 13.36
N GLU A 21 -1.07 -27.63 14.36
CA GLU A 21 -0.63 -26.89 15.55
C GLU A 21 0.31 -25.74 15.19
N TYR A 22 1.26 -25.99 14.29
CA TYR A 22 2.14 -24.95 13.78
C TYR A 22 1.36 -23.85 13.03
N GLN A 23 0.43 -24.21 12.16
CA GLN A 23 -0.45 -23.25 11.51
C GLN A 23 -1.22 -22.41 12.52
N LYS A 24 -1.80 -23.04 13.53
CA LYS A 24 -2.52 -22.35 14.61
C LYS A 24 -1.62 -21.40 15.41
N SER A 25 -0.37 -21.78 15.63
CA SER A 25 0.59 -20.93 16.34
C SER A 25 0.96 -19.65 15.55
N LEU A 26 0.78 -19.66 14.23
CA LEU A 26 0.97 -18.48 13.37
C LEU A 26 -0.25 -17.54 13.35
N GLU A 27 -1.39 -17.97 13.90
CA GLU A 27 -2.62 -17.19 13.94
C GLU A 27 -2.58 -16.16 15.09
N ASN A 28 -1.70 -15.17 14.95
CA ASN A 28 -1.61 -14.06 15.89
C ASN A 28 -1.93 -12.75 15.17
N GLU A 29 -3.07 -12.16 15.48
CA GLU A 29 -3.54 -10.91 14.87
C GLU A 29 -2.55 -9.75 15.00
N ASN A 30 -1.67 -9.77 16.00
CA ASN A 30 -0.66 -8.73 16.18
C ASN A 30 0.38 -8.70 15.05
N TYR A 31 0.56 -9.82 14.34
CA TYR A 31 1.49 -9.87 13.21
C TYR A 31 0.97 -9.15 11.97
N VAL A 32 -0.35 -8.96 11.84
CA VAL A 32 -0.92 -8.33 10.63
C VAL A 32 -0.44 -6.89 10.45
N GLU A 33 -0.17 -6.19 11.53
CA GLU A 33 0.27 -4.79 11.49
C GLU A 33 1.72 -4.65 11.00
N ASN A 34 2.63 -5.46 11.54
CA ASN A 34 4.07 -5.28 11.37
C ASN A 34 4.73 -6.29 10.42
N MET A 35 3.99 -7.31 9.95
CA MET A 35 4.53 -8.38 9.11
C MET A 35 3.80 -8.52 7.77
N PRO A 36 4.30 -7.88 6.70
CA PRO A 36 3.72 -8.01 5.36
C PRO A 36 3.62 -9.48 4.88
N THR A 37 4.60 -10.31 5.21
CA THR A 37 4.61 -11.74 4.90
C THR A 37 3.44 -12.49 5.56
N TYR A 38 3.04 -12.08 6.75
CA TYR A 38 1.85 -12.65 7.41
C TYR A 38 0.55 -12.27 6.71
N ARG A 39 0.44 -11.04 6.20
CA ARG A 39 -0.72 -10.63 5.38
C ARG A 39 -0.83 -11.47 4.11
N ASN A 40 0.30 -11.69 3.42
CA ASN A 40 0.33 -12.55 2.23
C ASN A 40 -0.02 -14.00 2.55
N TYR A 41 0.41 -14.52 3.69
CA TYR A 41 0.00 -15.84 4.19
C TYR A 41 -1.52 -15.91 4.37
N LEU A 42 -2.13 -14.92 5.03
CA LEU A 42 -3.59 -14.87 5.22
C LEU A 42 -4.33 -14.75 3.89
N LEU A 43 -3.85 -13.92 2.96
CA LEU A 43 -4.43 -13.81 1.62
C LEU A 43 -4.37 -15.13 0.86
N SER A 44 -3.24 -15.85 0.96
CA SER A 44 -3.10 -17.19 0.37
C SER A 44 -4.08 -18.19 0.98
N LYS A 45 -4.26 -18.16 2.31
CA LYS A 45 -5.23 -19.01 3.02
C LYS A 45 -6.67 -18.75 2.56
N LEU A 46 -7.01 -17.51 2.26
CA LEU A 46 -8.35 -17.09 1.81
C LEU A 46 -8.57 -17.25 0.30
N GLY A 47 -7.51 -17.51 -0.47
CA GLY A 47 -7.54 -17.47 -1.93
C GLY A 47 -8.56 -18.41 -2.57
N ALA A 48 -8.65 -19.66 -2.12
CA ALA A 48 -9.61 -20.64 -2.64
C ALA A 48 -11.07 -20.23 -2.34
N ASP A 49 -11.34 -19.76 -1.12
CA ASP A 49 -12.66 -19.29 -0.71
C ASP A 49 -13.05 -18.02 -1.49
N PHE A 50 -12.11 -17.10 -1.68
CA PHE A 50 -12.37 -15.90 -2.47
C PHE A 50 -12.66 -16.23 -3.92
N GLN A 51 -11.92 -17.16 -4.52
CA GLN A 51 -12.15 -17.57 -5.90
C GLN A 51 -13.53 -18.19 -6.09
N LYS A 52 -13.97 -19.03 -5.14
CA LYS A 52 -15.33 -19.59 -5.13
C LYS A 52 -16.38 -18.49 -5.02
N TYR A 53 -16.21 -17.58 -4.04
CA TYR A 53 -17.12 -16.44 -3.86
C TYR A 53 -17.22 -15.58 -5.12
N PHE A 54 -16.08 -15.29 -5.74
CA PHE A 54 -16.01 -14.51 -6.98
C PHE A 54 -16.82 -15.19 -8.11
N GLN A 55 -16.61 -16.50 -8.34
CA GLN A 55 -17.33 -17.25 -9.36
C GLN A 55 -18.84 -17.31 -9.11
N GLU A 56 -19.26 -17.39 -7.86
CA GLU A 56 -20.68 -17.45 -7.50
C GLU A 56 -21.38 -16.09 -7.63
N THR A 57 -20.68 -14.99 -7.34
CA THR A 57 -21.28 -13.65 -7.25
C THR A 57 -21.14 -12.83 -8.53
N GLN A 58 -20.14 -13.12 -9.38
CA GLN A 58 -19.81 -12.31 -10.57
C GLN A 58 -20.28 -12.94 -11.89
N LYS A 59 -21.30 -13.78 -11.88
CA LYS A 59 -21.87 -14.40 -13.08
C LYS A 59 -22.36 -13.33 -14.07
N GLY A 60 -21.53 -13.02 -15.08
CA GLY A 60 -21.92 -12.16 -16.20
C GLY A 60 -21.77 -10.65 -15.99
N VAL A 61 -21.23 -10.19 -14.88
CA VAL A 61 -20.98 -8.76 -14.61
C VAL A 61 -19.48 -8.52 -14.46
N ALA A 62 -18.93 -7.59 -15.26
CA ALA A 62 -17.58 -7.13 -15.04
C ALA A 62 -17.50 -6.39 -13.69
N PRO A 63 -16.58 -6.74 -12.79
CA PRO A 63 -16.47 -6.08 -11.49
C PRO A 63 -16.08 -4.61 -11.67
N ASN A 64 -16.73 -3.72 -10.94
CA ASN A 64 -16.38 -2.30 -10.92
C ASN A 64 -14.95 -2.09 -10.41
N SER A 65 -14.58 -2.80 -9.35
CA SER A 65 -13.20 -2.90 -8.86
C SER A 65 -12.99 -4.20 -8.11
N ASN A 66 -11.76 -4.75 -8.14
CA ASN A 66 -11.40 -5.95 -7.39
C ASN A 66 -11.58 -5.74 -5.89
N ILE A 67 -11.29 -4.54 -5.40
CA ILE A 67 -11.36 -4.19 -3.99
C ILE A 67 -12.80 -4.21 -3.45
N GLU A 68 -13.77 -3.79 -4.25
CA GLU A 68 -15.17 -3.83 -3.84
C GLU A 68 -15.66 -5.27 -3.62
N ILE A 69 -15.31 -6.17 -4.53
CA ILE A 69 -15.68 -7.58 -4.40
C ILE A 69 -14.97 -8.22 -3.21
N PHE A 70 -13.68 -7.93 -3.07
CA PHE A 70 -12.89 -8.45 -1.96
C PHE A 70 -13.41 -7.93 -0.61
N SER A 71 -13.84 -6.68 -0.52
CA SER A 71 -14.45 -6.14 0.69
C SER A 71 -15.75 -6.87 1.06
N LYS A 72 -16.62 -7.10 0.07
CA LYS A 72 -17.86 -7.87 0.27
C LYS A 72 -17.58 -9.31 0.70
N PHE A 73 -16.57 -9.95 0.14
CA PHE A 73 -16.11 -11.26 0.58
C PHE A 73 -15.65 -11.23 2.04
N LEU A 74 -14.83 -10.26 2.43
CA LEU A 74 -14.38 -10.12 3.83
C LEU A 74 -15.55 -9.90 4.81
N ASP A 75 -16.61 -9.22 4.39
CA ASP A 75 -17.83 -9.04 5.19
C ASP A 75 -18.52 -10.39 5.53
N THR A 76 -18.33 -11.42 4.69
CA THR A 76 -18.86 -12.77 4.95
C THR A 76 -18.06 -13.55 6.00
N LYS A 77 -16.81 -13.18 6.24
CA LYS A 77 -15.88 -13.86 7.16
C LYS A 77 -16.06 -13.32 8.57
N LYS A 78 -16.89 -14.00 9.37
CA LYS A 78 -17.19 -13.61 10.77
C LYS A 78 -16.11 -14.01 11.76
N ASP A 79 -15.27 -14.95 11.38
CA ASP A 79 -14.15 -15.51 12.13
C ASP A 79 -12.87 -14.66 12.03
N ILE A 80 -12.88 -13.63 11.19
CA ILE A 80 -11.76 -12.70 10.99
C ILE A 80 -12.09 -11.36 11.66
N SER A 81 -11.20 -10.86 12.51
CA SER A 81 -11.41 -9.57 13.18
C SER A 81 -11.39 -8.39 12.19
N ASP A 82 -12.05 -7.30 12.56
CA ASP A 82 -12.07 -6.06 11.78
C ASP A 82 -10.66 -5.53 11.52
N LYS A 83 -9.76 -5.62 12.51
CA LYS A 83 -8.34 -5.24 12.34
C LYS A 83 -7.68 -6.01 11.20
N VAL A 84 -7.82 -7.32 11.19
CA VAL A 84 -7.23 -8.16 10.13
C VAL A 84 -7.85 -7.84 8.77
N LYS A 85 -9.18 -7.66 8.71
CA LYS A 85 -9.87 -7.27 7.46
C LYS A 85 -9.34 -5.96 6.90
N ASP A 86 -9.13 -4.96 7.74
CA ASP A 86 -8.61 -3.65 7.34
C ASP A 86 -7.23 -3.78 6.68
N TYR A 87 -6.32 -4.54 7.31
CA TYR A 87 -4.97 -4.75 6.75
C TYR A 87 -4.96 -5.60 5.47
N LEU A 88 -5.82 -6.61 5.37
CA LEU A 88 -5.94 -7.41 4.15
C LEU A 88 -6.52 -6.58 3.00
N LEU A 89 -7.54 -5.78 3.28
CA LEU A 89 -8.16 -4.90 2.29
C LEU A 89 -7.15 -3.87 1.77
N ALA A 90 -6.42 -3.19 2.66
CA ALA A 90 -5.39 -2.24 2.29
C ALA A 90 -4.25 -2.91 1.50
N THR A 91 -3.85 -4.13 1.87
CA THR A 91 -2.80 -4.88 1.16
C THR A 91 -3.22 -5.19 -0.27
N VAL A 92 -4.43 -5.71 -0.48
CA VAL A 92 -4.95 -6.01 -1.82
C VAL A 92 -5.06 -4.74 -2.65
N ALA A 93 -5.61 -3.65 -2.09
CA ALA A 93 -5.69 -2.37 -2.79
C ALA A 93 -4.31 -1.87 -3.23
N THR A 94 -3.33 -1.91 -2.34
CA THR A 94 -1.96 -1.42 -2.63
C THR A 94 -1.27 -2.28 -3.70
N GLN A 95 -1.49 -3.59 -3.68
CA GLN A 95 -0.85 -4.49 -4.64
C GLN A 95 -1.45 -4.42 -6.05
N TYR A 96 -2.76 -4.18 -6.17
CA TYR A 96 -3.47 -4.36 -7.46
C TYR A 96 -4.18 -3.11 -7.95
N ASP A 97 -4.75 -2.29 -7.07
CA ASP A 97 -5.65 -1.22 -7.47
C ASP A 97 -5.03 0.19 -7.34
N LEU A 98 -4.13 0.41 -6.37
CA LEU A 98 -3.47 1.71 -6.15
C LEU A 98 -2.17 1.84 -6.95
N GLN A 99 -2.18 1.39 -8.20
CA GLN A 99 -1.04 1.51 -9.10
C GLN A 99 -1.07 2.87 -9.81
N PRO A 100 0.10 3.47 -10.11
CA PRO A 100 0.16 4.73 -10.84
C PRO A 100 -0.67 4.70 -12.13
N ASN A 101 -1.41 5.76 -12.39
CA ASN A 101 -2.28 5.93 -13.57
C ASN A 101 -3.52 5.01 -13.63
N ASN A 102 -3.89 4.31 -12.57
CA ASN A 102 -5.15 3.59 -12.54
C ASN A 102 -6.32 4.59 -12.41
N PRO A 103 -7.22 4.69 -13.41
CA PRO A 103 -8.33 5.65 -13.39
C PRO A 103 -9.37 5.34 -12.29
N LYS A 104 -9.33 4.14 -11.71
CA LYS A 104 -10.26 3.68 -10.66
C LYS A 104 -9.79 4.04 -9.23
N ILE A 105 -8.64 4.69 -9.07
CA ILE A 105 -8.13 5.08 -7.74
C ILE A 105 -9.18 5.81 -6.88
N PRO A 106 -9.97 6.79 -7.39
CA PRO A 106 -10.98 7.46 -6.56
C PRO A 106 -12.04 6.50 -6.01
N GLU A 107 -12.46 5.50 -6.81
CA GLU A 107 -13.43 4.48 -6.38
C GLU A 107 -12.82 3.54 -5.33
N VAL A 108 -11.56 3.14 -5.54
CA VAL A 108 -10.80 2.32 -4.60
C VAL A 108 -10.66 3.03 -3.25
N MET A 109 -10.25 4.29 -3.26
CA MET A 109 -10.11 5.10 -2.03
C MET A 109 -11.45 5.29 -1.33
N LYS A 110 -12.55 5.47 -2.06
CA LYS A 110 -13.88 5.53 -1.48
C LYS A 110 -14.25 4.24 -0.74
N VAL A 111 -13.95 3.07 -1.32
CA VAL A 111 -14.18 1.78 -0.66
C VAL A 111 -13.33 1.66 0.59
N LEU A 112 -12.02 1.95 0.51
CA LEU A 112 -11.11 1.89 1.66
C LEU A 112 -11.56 2.82 2.79
N ASN A 113 -11.84 4.07 2.49
CA ASN A 113 -12.28 5.06 3.48
C ASN A 113 -13.63 4.69 4.15
N SER A 114 -14.50 3.97 3.45
CA SER A 114 -15.78 3.53 3.99
C SER A 114 -15.70 2.25 4.83
N LYS A 115 -14.73 1.38 4.55
CA LYS A 115 -14.63 0.04 5.14
C LYS A 115 -13.60 -0.07 6.25
N VAL A 116 -12.47 0.62 6.13
CA VAL A 116 -11.40 0.58 7.12
C VAL A 116 -11.85 1.26 8.41
N LYS A 117 -11.73 0.55 9.52
CA LYS A 117 -12.15 1.00 10.86
C LYS A 117 -10.96 1.42 11.74
N SER A 118 -9.80 0.78 11.55
CA SER A 118 -8.58 1.04 12.32
C SER A 118 -8.06 2.46 12.11
N GLU A 119 -7.88 3.23 13.16
CA GLU A 119 -7.37 4.62 13.09
C GLU A 119 -5.93 4.67 12.56
N SER A 120 -5.08 3.70 12.93
CA SER A 120 -3.72 3.61 12.38
C SER A 120 -3.74 3.40 10.86
N MET A 121 -4.61 2.52 10.37
CA MET A 121 -4.74 2.27 8.94
C MET A 121 -5.34 3.46 8.19
N LYS A 122 -6.30 4.18 8.78
CA LYS A 122 -6.84 5.44 8.20
C LYS A 122 -5.74 6.48 8.04
N ALA A 123 -4.86 6.62 9.05
CA ALA A 123 -3.73 7.54 8.96
C ALA A 123 -2.75 7.14 7.84
N ASP A 124 -2.52 5.86 7.64
CA ASP A 124 -1.68 5.37 6.54
C ASP A 124 -2.35 5.54 5.18
N LEU A 125 -3.65 5.27 5.06
CA LEU A 125 -4.41 5.54 3.83
C LEU A 125 -4.39 7.02 3.45
N LYS A 126 -4.44 7.92 4.41
CA LYS A 126 -4.30 9.36 4.16
C LYS A 126 -2.94 9.70 3.54
N LYS A 127 -1.84 9.11 4.03
CA LYS A 127 -0.52 9.28 3.42
C LYS A 127 -0.46 8.74 1.99
N VAL A 128 -1.11 7.59 1.76
CA VAL A 128 -1.21 7.01 0.41
C VAL A 128 -2.01 7.92 -0.51
N GLU A 129 -3.11 8.49 -0.04
CA GLU A 129 -3.93 9.44 -0.78
C GLU A 129 -3.12 10.71 -1.14
N GLU A 130 -2.40 11.28 -0.18
CA GLU A 130 -1.48 12.41 -0.40
C GLU A 130 -0.37 12.06 -1.42
N ALA A 131 0.16 10.84 -1.39
CA ALA A 131 1.16 10.39 -2.35
C ALA A 131 0.60 10.22 -3.78
N ILE A 132 -0.65 9.79 -3.92
CA ILE A 132 -1.31 9.56 -5.22
C ILE A 132 -1.76 10.88 -5.86
N TYR A 133 -2.45 11.71 -5.10
CA TYR A 133 -3.05 12.95 -5.61
C TYR A 133 -2.10 14.14 -5.51
N GLY A 134 -0.97 13.95 -4.88
CA GLY A 134 -0.05 15.04 -4.55
C GLY A 134 -0.58 15.87 -3.37
N LEU A 135 0.17 16.89 -3.09
CA LEU A 135 -0.16 17.81 -1.99
C LEU A 135 -1.25 18.76 -2.47
N PRO A 136 -2.23 19.11 -1.62
CA PRO A 136 -3.31 20.00 -2.00
C PRO A 136 -2.79 21.31 -2.60
N VAL A 137 -3.37 21.75 -3.70
CA VAL A 137 -3.03 23.03 -4.34
C VAL A 137 -3.24 24.16 -3.34
N GLY A 138 -2.26 25.05 -3.19
CA GLY A 138 -2.31 26.16 -2.24
C GLY A 138 -1.77 25.84 -0.83
N THR A 139 -1.32 24.60 -0.56
CA THR A 139 -0.65 24.28 0.69
C THR A 139 0.66 25.08 0.81
N ASP A 140 0.80 25.80 1.92
CA ASP A 140 2.02 26.58 2.20
C ASP A 140 3.10 25.72 2.84
N TYR A 141 4.12 25.40 2.06
CA TYR A 141 5.31 24.65 2.50
C TYR A 141 6.47 25.55 2.93
N SER A 142 6.29 26.87 2.97
CA SER A 142 7.38 27.82 3.29
C SER A 142 8.06 27.51 4.61
N LYS A 143 7.32 26.95 5.57
CA LYS A 143 7.79 26.60 6.92
C LYS A 143 8.43 25.20 7.01
N THR A 144 8.49 24.44 5.91
CA THR A 144 9.13 23.13 5.94
C THR A 144 10.58 23.25 6.34
N GLU A 145 10.95 22.59 7.44
CA GLU A 145 12.31 22.59 7.96
C GLU A 145 13.21 21.76 7.03
N LEU A 146 14.33 22.33 6.64
CA LEU A 146 15.35 21.69 5.82
C LEU A 146 16.67 21.67 6.60
N VAL A 147 17.52 20.70 6.29
CA VAL A 147 18.89 20.65 6.83
C VAL A 147 19.86 20.82 5.65
N LYS A 148 20.71 21.84 5.74
CA LYS A 148 21.77 22.10 4.75
C LYS A 148 22.88 21.05 4.87
N LEU A 149 23.73 20.94 3.86
CA LEU A 149 24.87 20.00 3.87
C LEU A 149 25.86 20.26 5.01
N ASP A 150 25.91 21.49 5.54
CA ASP A 150 26.73 21.85 6.71
C ASP A 150 26.03 21.59 8.05
N GLY A 151 24.86 20.91 8.03
CA GLY A 151 24.08 20.57 9.21
C GLY A 151 23.21 21.71 9.77
N LYS A 152 23.25 22.91 9.19
CA LYS A 152 22.43 24.03 9.67
C LYS A 152 20.99 23.88 9.23
N LYS A 153 20.07 24.31 10.10
CA LYS A 153 18.64 24.37 9.79
C LYS A 153 18.37 25.51 8.78
N SER A 154 17.41 25.26 7.91
CA SER A 154 16.93 26.18 6.89
C SER A 154 15.43 25.92 6.67
N SER A 155 14.79 26.70 5.83
CA SER A 155 13.42 26.45 5.40
C SER A 155 13.21 26.89 3.95
N LEU A 156 12.14 26.42 3.34
CA LEU A 156 11.76 26.84 1.99
C LEU A 156 11.42 28.34 1.91
N SER A 157 11.15 28.99 3.04
CA SER A 157 10.92 30.44 3.08
C SER A 157 12.11 31.27 2.62
N GLU A 158 13.33 30.74 2.73
CA GLU A 158 14.55 31.40 2.21
C GLU A 158 14.55 31.57 0.69
N LEU A 159 13.73 30.80 -0.01
CA LEU A 159 13.58 30.81 -1.47
C LEU A 159 12.45 31.73 -1.96
N LYS A 160 11.66 32.30 -1.03
CA LYS A 160 10.51 33.13 -1.36
C LYS A 160 10.93 34.35 -2.21
N GLY A 161 10.17 34.58 -3.29
CA GLY A 161 10.44 35.72 -4.20
C GLY A 161 11.56 35.48 -5.22
N LYS A 162 12.13 34.27 -5.27
CA LYS A 162 13.14 33.87 -6.26
C LYS A 162 12.58 32.73 -7.13
N PRO A 163 12.74 32.80 -8.47
CA PRO A 163 12.49 31.64 -9.31
C PRO A 163 13.36 30.47 -8.83
N THR A 164 12.75 29.36 -8.50
CA THR A 164 13.47 28.22 -7.91
C THR A 164 13.05 26.92 -8.58
N VAL A 165 14.03 26.13 -9.00
CA VAL A 165 13.83 24.77 -9.47
C VAL A 165 14.37 23.81 -8.40
N ALA A 166 13.52 22.94 -7.87
CA ALA A 166 13.90 21.95 -6.87
C ALA A 166 14.03 20.57 -7.51
N LEU A 167 15.19 19.94 -7.33
CA LEU A 167 15.43 18.56 -7.72
C LEU A 167 15.46 17.68 -6.46
N PHE A 168 14.50 16.74 -6.38
CA PHE A 168 14.50 15.70 -5.35
C PHE A 168 15.23 14.47 -5.89
N TYR A 169 16.31 14.07 -5.26
CA TYR A 169 17.10 12.94 -5.73
C TYR A 169 17.71 12.14 -4.58
N ALA A 170 18.09 10.91 -4.89
CA ALA A 170 18.88 10.07 -4.00
C ALA A 170 20.34 10.02 -4.48
N SER A 171 21.30 10.26 -3.59
CA SER A 171 22.74 10.35 -3.91
C SER A 171 23.31 9.05 -4.53
N TRP A 172 22.65 7.91 -4.28
CA TRP A 172 23.05 6.62 -4.86
C TRP A 172 22.54 6.41 -6.30
N ASN A 173 21.72 7.33 -6.86
CA ASN A 173 21.23 7.20 -8.23
C ASN A 173 22.27 7.76 -9.23
N PRO A 174 22.98 6.90 -10.00
CA PRO A 174 24.05 7.35 -10.90
C PRO A 174 23.53 8.22 -12.05
N TYR A 175 22.32 7.98 -12.55
CA TYR A 175 21.73 8.76 -13.63
C TYR A 175 21.55 10.23 -13.21
N ILE A 176 21.06 10.47 -12.02
CA ILE A 176 20.89 11.84 -11.51
C ILE A 176 22.24 12.55 -11.40
N ASN A 177 23.25 11.88 -10.85
CA ASN A 177 24.57 12.47 -10.65
C ASN A 177 25.29 12.77 -11.97
N GLN A 178 25.17 11.88 -12.97
CA GLN A 178 25.90 11.97 -14.23
C GLN A 178 25.20 12.83 -15.29
N SER A 179 23.86 12.89 -15.26
CA SER A 179 23.07 13.54 -16.32
C SER A 179 22.31 14.76 -15.84
N VAL A 180 21.57 14.66 -14.73
CA VAL A 180 20.63 15.72 -14.34
C VAL A 180 21.33 16.87 -13.60
N ILE A 181 22.20 16.58 -12.65
CA ILE A 181 22.91 17.61 -11.87
C ILE A 181 23.79 18.51 -12.77
N PRO A 182 24.55 18.00 -13.74
CA PRO A 182 25.28 18.85 -14.66
C PRO A 182 24.38 19.83 -15.44
N VAL A 183 23.26 19.37 -15.97
CA VAL A 183 22.29 20.22 -16.68
C VAL A 183 21.73 21.30 -15.76
N MET A 184 21.37 20.97 -14.52
CA MET A 184 20.87 21.96 -13.57
C MET A 184 21.95 23.02 -13.22
N LYS A 185 23.22 22.62 -13.11
CA LYS A 185 24.32 23.58 -12.88
C LYS A 185 24.49 24.56 -14.05
N GLU A 186 24.27 24.13 -15.28
CA GLU A 186 24.28 25.01 -16.43
C GLU A 186 23.08 25.98 -16.43
N MET A 187 21.88 25.50 -16.04
CA MET A 187 20.68 26.36 -15.93
C MET A 187 20.86 27.51 -14.92
N VAL A 188 21.63 27.32 -13.85
CA VAL A 188 21.88 28.37 -12.83
C VAL A 188 22.86 29.44 -13.31
N LYS A 189 23.63 29.21 -14.38
CA LYS A 189 24.57 30.19 -14.96
C LYS A 189 23.87 31.16 -15.91
N LEU A 190 22.64 30.88 -16.31
CA LEU A 190 21.81 31.74 -17.18
C LEU A 190 21.04 32.77 -16.35
#